data_250b4297ad5ea5be8659307d31069ba9
#
_entry.id   250b4297ad5ea5be8659307d31069ba9
#
_cell.length_a   1.000
_cell.length_b   1.000
_cell.length_c   1.000
_cell.angle_alpha   90.00
_cell.angle_beta   90.00
_cell.angle_gamma   90.00
#
_symmetry.space_group_name_H-M   'P 1'
#
loop_
_entity.id
_entity.type
_entity.pdbx_description
1 polymer ?
#
loop_
_entity_poly.entity_id
_entity_poly.type
_entity_poly.pdbx_seq_one_letter_code
_entity_poly.pdbx_strand_id
1 'polypeptide(L)'
;MDYFEINGSNKLNGVVEVSGAKNAVLPLMAAAILNKDKLKISNVPSLSDSITMSKLLEEMGAEVNFESDNSIFVDSSNLDTPFAPYDLVKTMRASFYVLGPLLARFGKAKVSLPGGCAWGPRPVDFHLEGLKALGVKISIENGYVVADGSNLNGNKIHFPKISVGATGNVVMVAILAKGTTTITNAASEPEIQQLCEMLNSMGANISGVGSNTLTIKGVSSLNSISSISVIPDRIEAGTFLIAAAAVGGEVEIANIIPEHLDSVIKCLEKANIQLEVKDSSIVVRSNANNIFSTNIETNEYPGFPTDLQAQWMMLMCLAKGNSTIKENIYYDRFTHIMELNRLGCNIKLEDSVAIIEGDRKLIGADVMSTDIRASAALIIAALCAKGTTKISRVYHIDRGYDKIEKKLTNIGAEIFRKK
;
A
#
# COMPACT_ATOMS: atom_id res chain seq x y z
N MET A 1 13.75 6.36 -21.55
CA MET A 1 12.82 6.15 -20.41
C MET A 1 12.43 4.68 -20.41
N ASP A 2 12.66 4.00 -19.33
CA ASP A 2 12.45 2.55 -19.25
C ASP A 2 11.00 2.16 -19.59
N TYR A 3 10.88 1.01 -20.25
CA TYR A 3 9.62 0.37 -20.58
C TYR A 3 9.73 -1.14 -20.41
N PHE A 4 8.61 -1.81 -20.26
CA PHE A 4 8.54 -3.27 -20.33
C PHE A 4 8.13 -3.72 -21.73
N GLU A 5 8.84 -4.73 -22.23
CA GLU A 5 8.43 -5.54 -23.38
C GLU A 5 8.05 -6.91 -22.86
N ILE A 6 6.80 -7.33 -23.10
CA ILE A 6 6.22 -8.54 -22.54
C ILE A 6 5.65 -9.37 -23.68
N ASN A 7 6.06 -10.62 -23.77
CA ASN A 7 5.44 -11.59 -24.64
C ASN A 7 4.40 -12.40 -23.84
N GLY A 8 3.28 -12.72 -24.46
CA GLY A 8 2.27 -13.54 -23.81
C GLY A 8 2.85 -14.89 -23.36
N SER A 9 2.61 -15.25 -22.11
CA SER A 9 3.13 -16.46 -21.49
C SER A 9 2.15 -17.62 -21.61
N ASN A 10 2.68 -18.84 -21.80
CA ASN A 10 1.83 -20.03 -21.89
C ASN A 10 1.32 -20.46 -20.51
N LYS A 11 2.20 -20.49 -19.51
CA LYS A 11 1.89 -20.84 -18.11
C LYS A 11 2.99 -20.32 -17.19
N LEU A 12 2.58 -19.99 -15.96
CA LEU A 12 3.51 -19.65 -14.89
C LEU A 12 3.68 -20.85 -13.96
N ASN A 13 4.92 -21.20 -13.61
CA ASN A 13 5.21 -22.31 -12.70
C ASN A 13 6.41 -21.97 -11.81
N GLY A 14 6.30 -22.26 -10.53
CA GLY A 14 7.37 -22.06 -9.57
C GLY A 14 6.94 -21.37 -8.30
N VAL A 15 7.88 -20.71 -7.62
CA VAL A 15 7.66 -20.04 -6.33
C VAL A 15 7.98 -18.55 -6.46
N VAL A 16 7.11 -17.72 -5.90
CA VAL A 16 7.33 -16.28 -5.76
C VAL A 16 7.39 -15.92 -4.28
N GLU A 17 8.53 -15.37 -3.86
CA GLU A 17 8.70 -14.82 -2.52
C GLU A 17 8.16 -13.38 -2.47
N VAL A 18 7.20 -13.13 -1.59
CA VAL A 18 6.59 -11.81 -1.40
C VAL A 18 7.51 -10.94 -0.55
N SER A 19 7.68 -9.68 -0.96
CA SER A 19 8.47 -8.68 -0.25
C SER A 19 7.71 -8.11 0.95
N GLY A 20 8.40 -7.35 1.79
CA GLY A 20 7.75 -6.58 2.86
C GLY A 20 6.76 -5.54 2.31
N ALA A 21 5.73 -5.26 3.10
CA ALA A 21 4.64 -4.40 2.69
C ALA A 21 5.07 -2.93 2.57
N LYS A 22 4.92 -2.36 1.37
CA LYS A 22 5.11 -0.92 1.14
C LYS A 22 4.29 -0.08 2.12
N ASN A 23 3.03 -0.42 2.28
CA ASN A 23 2.09 0.35 3.09
C ASN A 23 2.35 0.22 4.60
N ALA A 24 3.17 -0.77 5.02
CA ALA A 24 3.64 -0.93 6.39
C ALA A 24 5.01 -0.24 6.60
N VAL A 25 5.97 -0.41 5.71
CA VAL A 25 7.33 0.12 5.89
C VAL A 25 7.35 1.63 6.05
N LEU A 26 6.53 2.37 5.28
CA LEU A 26 6.54 3.83 5.31
C LEU A 26 6.06 4.42 6.65
N PRO A 27 4.94 3.98 7.25
CA PRO A 27 4.58 4.41 8.61
C PRO A 27 5.57 3.91 9.68
N LEU A 28 6.19 2.73 9.55
CA LEU A 28 7.22 2.26 10.49
C LEU A 28 8.50 3.12 10.42
N MET A 29 8.93 3.51 9.20
CA MET A 29 10.04 4.46 9.02
C MET A 29 9.72 5.82 9.63
N ALA A 30 8.49 6.33 9.47
CA ALA A 30 8.07 7.56 10.11
C ALA A 30 8.04 7.41 11.64
N ALA A 31 7.55 6.29 12.17
CA ALA A 31 7.54 6.00 13.61
C ALA A 31 8.94 5.86 14.21
N ALA A 32 9.97 5.53 13.40
CA ALA A 32 11.36 5.53 13.82
C ALA A 32 11.85 6.90 14.35
N ILE A 33 11.17 8.00 14.00
CA ILE A 33 11.40 9.32 14.59
C ILE A 33 11.19 9.28 16.12
N LEU A 34 10.31 8.41 16.62
CA LEU A 34 10.04 8.25 18.06
C LEU A 34 11.06 7.37 18.77
N ASN A 35 11.82 6.57 18.01
CA ASN A 35 12.89 5.71 18.55
C ASN A 35 14.16 6.55 18.73
N LYS A 36 14.64 6.69 19.96
CA LYS A 36 15.79 7.55 20.27
C LYS A 36 17.14 6.90 20.01
N ASP A 37 17.17 5.61 19.74
CA ASP A 37 18.35 4.81 19.46
C ASP A 37 18.28 4.22 18.05
N LYS A 38 19.37 3.60 17.60
CA LYS A 38 19.42 2.94 16.30
C LYS A 38 18.42 1.80 16.20
N LEU A 39 17.56 1.83 15.18
CA LEU A 39 16.53 0.84 14.88
C LEU A 39 16.85 0.08 13.59
N LYS A 40 16.89 -1.25 13.66
CA LYS A 40 16.93 -2.11 12.46
C LYS A 40 15.49 -2.39 12.00
N ILE A 41 15.15 -2.04 10.76
CA ILE A 41 13.92 -2.45 10.10
C ILE A 41 14.30 -3.48 9.04
N SER A 42 13.84 -4.72 9.17
CA SER A 42 14.12 -5.81 8.22
C SER A 42 12.93 -6.08 7.31
N ASN A 43 13.14 -6.90 6.26
CA ASN A 43 12.16 -7.18 5.20
C ASN A 43 11.67 -5.89 4.51
N VAL A 44 12.56 -4.95 4.26
CA VAL A 44 12.24 -3.68 3.59
C VAL A 44 12.29 -3.88 2.08
N PRO A 45 11.20 -3.60 1.36
CA PRO A 45 11.21 -3.72 -0.11
C PRO A 45 12.06 -2.61 -0.75
N SER A 46 12.79 -2.96 -1.81
CA SER A 46 13.63 -2.01 -2.56
C SER A 46 12.76 -1.15 -3.50
N LEU A 47 12.06 -0.17 -2.93
CA LEU A 47 11.13 0.71 -3.63
C LEU A 47 11.64 2.16 -3.66
N SER A 48 11.27 2.89 -4.70
CA SER A 48 11.57 4.33 -4.78
C SER A 48 10.92 5.14 -3.64
N ASP A 49 9.77 4.69 -3.14
CA ASP A 49 9.09 5.33 -2.01
C ASP A 49 9.86 5.12 -0.69
N SER A 50 10.50 3.95 -0.46
CA SER A 50 11.39 3.72 0.70
C SER A 50 12.63 4.63 0.66
N ILE A 51 13.22 4.79 -0.53
CA ILE A 51 14.36 5.72 -0.74
C ILE A 51 13.93 7.17 -0.49
N THR A 52 12.73 7.56 -0.92
CA THR A 52 12.21 8.91 -0.68
C THR A 52 11.99 9.18 0.81
N MET A 53 11.44 8.20 1.54
CA MET A 53 11.27 8.32 2.99
C MET A 53 12.61 8.42 3.72
N SER A 54 13.63 7.65 3.29
CA SER A 54 14.98 7.75 3.85
C SER A 54 15.56 9.15 3.70
N LYS A 55 15.50 9.71 2.49
CA LYS A 55 15.95 11.09 2.24
C LYS A 55 15.20 12.12 3.09
N LEU A 56 13.91 11.89 3.33
CA LEU A 56 13.12 12.78 4.17
C LEU A 56 13.57 12.70 5.64
N LEU A 57 13.88 11.50 6.15
CA LEU A 57 14.41 11.32 7.50
C LEU A 57 15.82 11.93 7.64
N GLU A 58 16.67 11.76 6.63
CA GLU A 58 18.02 12.35 6.59
C GLU A 58 17.97 13.88 6.57
N GLU A 59 17.04 14.49 5.82
CA GLU A 59 16.82 15.96 5.81
C GLU A 59 16.41 16.49 7.19
N MET A 60 15.78 15.64 8.02
CA MET A 60 15.42 15.99 9.39
C MET A 60 16.54 15.72 10.41
N GLY A 61 17.67 15.15 9.97
CA GLY A 61 18.85 14.89 10.80
C GLY A 61 18.99 13.43 11.28
N ALA A 62 18.21 12.49 10.76
CA ALA A 62 18.43 11.07 11.03
C ALA A 62 19.54 10.50 10.14
N GLU A 63 20.21 9.43 10.58
CA GLU A 63 21.08 8.62 9.73
C GLU A 63 20.33 7.40 9.24
N VAL A 64 20.33 7.16 7.91
CA VAL A 64 19.64 6.01 7.30
C VAL A 64 20.60 5.21 6.42
N ASN A 65 20.78 3.92 6.74
CA ASN A 65 21.69 3.04 6.01
C ASN A 65 20.95 1.80 5.51
N PHE A 66 20.98 1.58 4.19
CA PHE A 66 20.46 0.37 3.56
C PHE A 66 21.50 -0.76 3.61
N GLU A 67 21.06 -1.96 3.96
CA GLU A 67 21.89 -3.16 4.01
C GLU A 67 21.55 -4.12 2.87
N SER A 68 22.47 -5.04 2.58
CA SER A 68 22.30 -6.01 1.50
C SER A 68 21.25 -7.08 1.78
N ASP A 69 20.82 -7.24 3.03
CA ASP A 69 19.84 -8.24 3.49
C ASP A 69 18.39 -7.73 3.46
N ASN A 70 18.09 -6.71 2.65
CA ASN A 70 16.81 -6.03 2.61
C ASN A 70 16.40 -5.45 3.97
N SER A 71 17.35 -4.96 4.74
CA SER A 71 17.10 -4.19 5.95
C SER A 71 17.61 -2.76 5.84
N ILE A 72 17.10 -1.89 6.69
CA ILE A 72 17.61 -0.53 6.90
C ILE A 72 17.88 -0.31 8.38
N PHE A 73 18.90 0.47 8.66
CA PHE A 73 19.10 1.07 9.98
C PHE A 73 18.66 2.53 9.94
N VAL A 74 17.83 2.92 10.91
CA VAL A 74 17.43 4.32 11.12
C VAL A 74 17.92 4.72 12.50
N ASP A 75 18.82 5.70 12.55
CA ASP A 75 19.26 6.33 13.79
C ASP A 75 18.70 7.74 13.86
N SER A 76 17.72 7.93 14.73
CA SER A 76 17.04 9.22 14.94
C SER A 76 17.58 9.96 16.16
N SER A 77 18.70 9.52 16.79
CA SER A 77 19.25 10.14 17.99
C SER A 77 19.56 11.62 17.82
N ASN A 78 20.13 11.98 16.66
CA ASN A 78 20.53 13.35 16.30
C ASN A 78 19.46 14.13 15.50
N LEU A 79 18.26 13.56 15.30
CA LEU A 79 17.18 14.24 14.60
C LEU A 79 16.71 15.45 15.42
N ASP A 80 16.85 16.65 14.88
CA ASP A 80 16.59 17.93 15.55
C ASP A 80 15.72 18.91 14.75
N THR A 81 15.49 18.63 13.47
CA THR A 81 14.78 19.49 12.53
C THR A 81 13.36 18.99 12.28
N PRO A 82 12.31 19.52 12.98
CA PRO A 82 10.92 19.09 12.77
C PRO A 82 10.29 19.74 11.53
N PHE A 83 10.99 19.61 10.38
CA PHE A 83 10.62 20.24 9.12
C PHE A 83 10.69 19.25 7.96
N ALA A 84 9.58 19.11 7.22
CA ALA A 84 9.49 18.27 6.03
C ALA A 84 9.24 19.15 4.77
N PRO A 85 10.24 19.30 3.88
CA PRO A 85 10.19 20.25 2.75
C PRO A 85 9.29 19.77 1.61
N TYR A 86 8.77 20.74 0.85
CA TYR A 86 7.88 20.50 -0.28
C TYR A 86 8.46 19.54 -1.33
N ASP A 87 9.73 19.69 -1.67
CA ASP A 87 10.37 18.92 -2.76
C ASP A 87 10.38 17.41 -2.51
N LEU A 88 10.45 16.97 -1.27
CA LEU A 88 10.34 15.56 -0.88
C LEU A 88 8.87 15.14 -0.67
N VAL A 89 8.08 15.94 0.05
CA VAL A 89 6.69 15.59 0.38
C VAL A 89 5.79 15.53 -0.86
N LYS A 90 6.01 16.39 -1.87
CA LYS A 90 5.21 16.40 -3.12
C LYS A 90 5.30 15.11 -3.92
N THR A 91 6.40 14.36 -3.79
CA THR A 91 6.68 13.16 -4.60
C THR A 91 6.02 11.91 -4.05
N MET A 92 5.76 11.88 -2.74
CA MET A 92 5.20 10.72 -2.04
C MET A 92 4.24 11.16 -0.93
N ARG A 93 2.94 10.85 -1.11
CA ARG A 93 1.92 11.24 -0.13
C ARG A 93 2.18 10.69 1.27
N ALA A 94 2.75 9.48 1.39
CA ALA A 94 3.09 8.85 2.67
C ALA A 94 4.10 9.66 3.50
N SER A 95 4.83 10.60 2.89
CA SER A 95 5.68 11.57 3.60
C SER A 95 4.92 12.34 4.67
N PHE A 96 3.59 12.49 4.53
CA PHE A 96 2.76 13.17 5.52
C PHE A 96 2.64 12.41 6.86
N TYR A 97 3.04 11.13 6.90
CA TYR A 97 3.13 10.37 8.17
C TYR A 97 4.12 10.97 9.17
N VAL A 98 5.12 11.73 8.73
CA VAL A 98 6.10 12.33 9.66
C VAL A 98 5.49 13.41 10.57
N LEU A 99 4.32 13.96 10.22
CA LEU A 99 3.65 14.99 11.03
C LEU A 99 3.35 14.50 12.45
N GLY A 100 2.82 13.28 12.58
CA GLY A 100 2.49 12.68 13.89
C GLY A 100 3.71 12.55 14.81
N PRO A 101 4.71 11.78 14.43
CA PRO A 101 5.87 11.56 15.30
C PRO A 101 6.71 12.83 15.54
N LEU A 102 6.77 13.78 14.60
CA LEU A 102 7.41 15.08 14.84
C LEU A 102 6.68 15.86 15.94
N LEU A 103 5.35 15.93 15.90
CA LEU A 103 4.55 16.55 16.96
C LEU A 103 4.73 15.85 18.30
N ALA A 104 4.70 14.52 18.31
CA ALA A 104 4.87 13.74 19.54
C ALA A 104 6.25 13.93 20.18
N ARG A 105 7.33 13.97 19.35
CA ARG A 105 8.70 14.10 19.84
C ARG A 105 9.10 15.53 20.20
N PHE A 106 8.72 16.52 19.36
CA PHE A 106 9.22 17.90 19.47
C PHE A 106 8.18 18.90 19.95
N GLY A 107 6.91 18.50 20.06
CA GLY A 107 5.80 19.40 20.37
C GLY A 107 5.49 20.41 19.26
N LYS A 108 6.21 20.38 18.15
CA LYS A 108 5.99 21.26 16.99
C LYS A 108 6.42 20.56 15.70
N ALA A 109 5.80 20.94 14.59
CA ALA A 109 6.18 20.42 13.27
C ALA A 109 5.78 21.42 12.16
N LYS A 110 6.59 21.44 11.08
CA LYS A 110 6.27 22.14 9.85
C LYS A 110 6.41 21.17 8.69
N VAL A 111 5.30 20.74 8.11
CA VAL A 111 5.26 19.71 7.07
C VAL A 111 4.53 20.26 5.85
N SER A 112 5.13 20.13 4.67
CA SER A 112 4.47 20.54 3.43
C SER A 112 3.18 19.74 3.23
N LEU A 113 2.15 20.39 2.66
CA LEU A 113 1.01 19.67 2.13
C LEU A 113 1.47 18.72 1.02
N PRO A 114 0.95 17.49 0.97
CA PRO A 114 1.29 16.55 -0.08
C PRO A 114 0.83 17.07 -1.44
N GLY A 115 1.61 16.78 -2.48
CA GLY A 115 1.25 17.08 -3.86
C GLY A 115 -0.05 16.40 -4.29
N GLY A 116 -0.63 16.84 -5.40
CA GLY A 116 -1.82 16.26 -6.00
C GLY A 116 -1.60 14.77 -6.35
N CYS A 117 -2.69 14.01 -6.37
CA CYS A 117 -2.71 12.62 -6.81
C CYS A 117 -3.45 12.51 -8.14
N ALA A 118 -3.07 11.56 -8.99
CA ALA A 118 -3.72 11.30 -10.28
C ALA A 118 -5.22 10.98 -10.17
N TRP A 119 -5.70 10.61 -8.98
CA TRP A 119 -7.10 10.23 -8.71
C TRP A 119 -7.88 11.27 -7.90
N GLY A 120 -7.65 12.55 -8.18
CA GLY A 120 -8.38 13.64 -7.57
C GLY A 120 -7.84 14.08 -6.19
N PRO A 121 -8.53 15.03 -5.54
CA PRO A 121 -8.12 15.57 -4.27
C PRO A 121 -8.19 14.48 -3.18
N ARG A 122 -7.10 14.32 -2.46
CA ARG A 122 -7.03 13.50 -1.25
C ARG A 122 -6.75 14.43 -0.08
N PRO A 123 -7.77 15.04 0.49
CA PRO A 123 -7.60 16.01 1.56
C PRO A 123 -6.89 15.36 2.75
N VAL A 124 -6.12 16.16 3.48
CA VAL A 124 -5.50 15.76 4.74
C VAL A 124 -6.34 16.14 5.94
N ASP A 125 -7.60 16.53 5.70
CA ASP A 125 -8.50 17.11 6.69
C ASP A 125 -8.68 16.19 7.91
N PHE A 126 -8.88 14.88 7.70
CA PHE A 126 -9.02 13.93 8.81
C PHE A 126 -7.77 13.83 9.68
N HIS A 127 -6.56 13.98 9.07
CA HIS A 127 -5.34 14.09 9.85
C HIS A 127 -5.37 15.33 10.73
N LEU A 128 -5.68 16.50 10.14
CA LEU A 128 -5.64 17.78 10.83
C LEU A 128 -6.73 17.88 11.90
N GLU A 129 -7.93 17.39 11.62
CA GLU A 129 -9.04 17.39 12.59
C GLU A 129 -8.77 16.44 13.77
N GLY A 130 -8.27 15.25 13.50
CA GLY A 130 -7.85 14.32 14.55
C GLY A 130 -6.75 14.91 15.45
N LEU A 131 -5.77 15.61 14.87
CA LEU A 131 -4.72 16.27 15.62
C LEU A 131 -5.24 17.48 16.41
N LYS A 132 -6.12 18.29 15.82
CA LYS A 132 -6.80 19.41 16.54
C LYS A 132 -7.60 18.90 17.74
N ALA A 133 -8.26 17.75 17.61
CA ALA A 133 -9.01 17.14 18.70
C ALA A 133 -8.10 16.75 19.89
N LEU A 134 -6.81 16.45 19.64
CA LEU A 134 -5.79 16.22 20.67
C LEU A 134 -5.18 17.51 21.25
N GLY A 135 -5.66 18.71 20.83
CA GLY A 135 -5.18 20.00 21.30
C GLY A 135 -4.05 20.61 20.46
N VAL A 136 -3.72 20.04 19.30
CA VAL A 136 -2.73 20.62 18.39
C VAL A 136 -3.29 21.90 17.75
N LYS A 137 -2.55 23.00 17.84
CA LYS A 137 -2.85 24.23 17.11
C LYS A 137 -2.25 24.14 15.71
N ILE A 138 -3.06 24.34 14.69
CA ILE A 138 -2.68 24.17 13.29
C ILE A 138 -3.02 25.42 12.50
N SER A 139 -2.04 25.95 11.74
CA SER A 139 -2.20 26.92 10.65
C SER A 139 -1.69 26.36 9.34
N ILE A 140 -2.18 26.89 8.23
CA ILE A 140 -1.64 26.61 6.89
C ILE A 140 -0.95 27.88 6.41
N GLU A 141 0.37 27.77 6.20
CA GLU A 141 1.20 28.91 5.84
C GLU A 141 2.06 28.55 4.62
N ASN A 142 1.87 29.26 3.52
CA ASN A 142 2.62 29.05 2.26
C ASN A 142 2.65 27.58 1.78
N GLY A 143 1.54 26.85 1.93
CA GLY A 143 1.43 25.44 1.55
C GLY A 143 2.01 24.44 2.55
N TYR A 144 2.34 24.90 3.76
CA TYR A 144 2.80 24.07 4.87
C TYR A 144 1.77 24.00 5.98
N VAL A 145 1.62 22.84 6.56
CA VAL A 145 0.99 22.64 7.87
C VAL A 145 2.01 23.05 8.92
N VAL A 146 1.71 24.12 9.65
CA VAL A 146 2.48 24.57 10.82
C VAL A 146 1.67 24.16 12.05
N ALA A 147 2.24 23.31 12.89
CA ALA A 147 1.54 22.66 13.98
C ALA A 147 2.28 22.80 15.31
N ASP A 148 1.55 23.14 16.37
CA ASP A 148 2.00 23.24 17.76
C ASP A 148 1.19 22.27 18.63
N GLY A 149 1.86 21.24 19.12
CA GLY A 149 1.35 20.19 20.00
C GLY A 149 1.94 20.28 21.42
N SER A 150 2.33 21.45 21.92
CA SER A 150 2.91 21.60 23.26
C SER A 150 1.97 21.19 24.41
N ASN A 151 0.66 21.08 24.18
CA ASN A 151 -0.34 20.68 25.17
C ASN A 151 -1.26 19.59 24.60
N LEU A 152 -0.74 18.39 24.46
CA LEU A 152 -1.51 17.25 23.98
C LEU A 152 -2.39 16.64 25.08
N ASN A 153 -3.67 16.48 24.79
CA ASN A 153 -4.65 15.85 25.68
C ASN A 153 -5.46 14.80 24.93
N GLY A 154 -5.69 13.67 25.58
CA GLY A 154 -6.54 12.61 25.06
C GLY A 154 -7.98 13.08 24.85
N ASN A 155 -8.63 12.57 23.80
CA ASN A 155 -9.99 12.95 23.44
C ASN A 155 -10.71 11.79 22.73
N LYS A 156 -12.02 11.93 22.55
CA LYS A 156 -12.81 11.05 21.66
C LYS A 156 -12.76 11.60 20.25
N ILE A 157 -12.30 10.79 19.32
CA ILE A 157 -12.15 11.12 17.91
C ILE A 157 -13.00 10.15 17.09
N HIS A 158 -13.82 10.68 16.21
CA HIS A 158 -14.59 9.88 15.26
C HIS A 158 -14.24 10.30 13.85
N PHE A 159 -13.76 9.36 13.03
CA PHE A 159 -13.53 9.65 11.61
C PHE A 159 -14.83 9.45 10.82
N PRO A 160 -15.27 10.42 10.01
CA PRO A 160 -16.48 10.28 9.16
C PRO A 160 -16.35 9.16 8.14
N LYS A 161 -15.12 8.88 7.69
CA LYS A 161 -14.73 7.73 6.85
C LYS A 161 -13.42 7.17 7.39
N ILE A 162 -13.23 5.87 7.23
CA ILE A 162 -11.97 5.21 7.59
C ILE A 162 -10.83 5.83 6.78
N SER A 163 -9.76 6.21 7.46
CA SER A 163 -8.56 6.79 6.87
C SER A 163 -7.31 6.19 7.48
N VAL A 164 -6.63 5.34 6.71
CA VAL A 164 -5.37 4.68 7.12
C VAL A 164 -4.34 5.71 7.56
N GLY A 165 -4.10 6.74 6.74
CA GLY A 165 -3.13 7.77 7.03
C GLY A 165 -3.47 8.60 8.26
N ALA A 166 -4.73 9.01 8.41
CA ALA A 166 -5.16 9.80 9.57
C ALA A 166 -5.09 8.98 10.86
N THR A 167 -5.52 7.71 10.82
CA THR A 167 -5.40 6.79 11.97
C THR A 167 -3.96 6.71 12.44
N GLY A 168 -3.00 6.40 11.53
CA GLY A 168 -1.59 6.29 11.90
C GLY A 168 -1.00 7.57 12.48
N ASN A 169 -1.27 8.74 11.87
CA ASN A 169 -0.78 10.01 12.40
C ASN A 169 -1.35 10.34 13.79
N VAL A 170 -2.65 10.15 13.97
CA VAL A 170 -3.31 10.43 15.26
C VAL A 170 -2.84 9.48 16.34
N VAL A 171 -2.67 8.18 16.03
CA VAL A 171 -2.11 7.20 16.97
C VAL A 171 -0.72 7.62 17.43
N MET A 172 0.18 7.99 16.51
CA MET A 172 1.55 8.40 16.84
C MET A 172 1.63 9.67 17.71
N VAL A 173 0.59 10.49 17.74
CA VAL A 173 0.51 11.66 18.65
C VAL A 173 -0.17 11.27 19.96
N ALA A 174 -1.25 10.51 19.90
CA ALA A 174 -2.08 10.16 21.06
C ALA A 174 -1.33 9.36 22.13
N ILE A 175 -0.31 8.59 21.75
CA ILE A 175 0.51 7.80 22.70
C ILE A 175 1.24 8.64 23.74
N LEU A 176 1.51 9.93 23.45
CA LEU A 176 2.15 10.88 24.39
C LEU A 176 1.17 11.97 24.87
N ALA A 177 -0.11 11.92 24.49
CA ALA A 177 -1.14 12.85 24.97
C ALA A 177 -1.56 12.50 26.40
N LYS A 178 -1.82 13.53 27.24
CA LYS A 178 -2.29 13.30 28.62
C LYS A 178 -3.68 12.69 28.62
N GLY A 179 -3.88 11.63 29.40
CA GLY A 179 -5.18 10.96 29.55
C GLY A 179 -5.44 9.87 28.52
N THR A 180 -6.67 9.69 28.11
CA THR A 180 -7.08 8.60 27.21
C THR A 180 -7.66 9.16 25.91
N THR A 181 -7.22 8.63 24.80
CA THR A 181 -7.79 8.87 23.48
C THR A 181 -8.58 7.66 23.01
N THR A 182 -9.79 7.87 22.51
CA THR A 182 -10.57 6.83 21.83
C THR A 182 -10.79 7.26 20.40
N ILE A 183 -10.35 6.44 19.44
CA ILE A 183 -10.57 6.68 18.02
C ILE A 183 -11.60 5.67 17.54
N THR A 184 -12.75 6.14 17.06
CA THR A 184 -13.78 5.31 16.43
C THR A 184 -13.76 5.50 14.92
N ASN A 185 -14.19 4.47 14.19
CA ASN A 185 -14.04 4.37 12.75
C ASN A 185 -12.54 4.46 12.32
N ALA A 186 -11.67 3.87 13.16
CA ALA A 186 -10.24 3.77 12.91
C ALA A 186 -9.98 2.72 11.81
N ALA A 187 -8.87 2.89 11.10
CA ALA A 187 -8.38 1.91 10.14
C ALA A 187 -7.92 0.64 10.85
N SER A 188 -8.31 -0.51 10.34
CA SER A 188 -7.98 -1.85 10.89
C SER A 188 -7.07 -2.66 9.97
N GLU A 189 -6.50 -2.05 8.95
CA GLU A 189 -5.57 -2.67 8.03
C GLU A 189 -4.35 -3.26 8.76
N PRO A 190 -3.83 -4.41 8.33
CA PRO A 190 -2.65 -5.06 8.93
C PRO A 190 -1.45 -4.12 9.11
N GLU A 191 -1.28 -3.18 8.21
CA GLU A 191 -0.21 -2.19 8.23
C GLU A 191 -0.36 -1.19 9.41
N ILE A 192 -1.59 -0.87 9.80
CA ILE A 192 -1.88 -0.05 10.99
C ILE A 192 -1.80 -0.88 12.26
N GLN A 193 -2.20 -2.16 12.20
CA GLN A 193 -1.99 -3.07 13.32
C GLN A 193 -0.52 -3.17 13.65
N GLN A 194 0.35 -3.39 12.65
CA GLN A 194 1.80 -3.46 12.85
C GLN A 194 2.39 -2.16 13.40
N LEU A 195 1.92 -0.99 12.96
CA LEU A 195 2.32 0.29 13.53
C LEU A 195 1.97 0.36 15.02
N CYS A 196 0.75 -0.03 15.41
CA CYS A 196 0.33 -0.07 16.81
C CYS A 196 1.16 -1.06 17.64
N GLU A 197 1.49 -2.23 17.10
CA GLU A 197 2.33 -3.25 17.73
C GLU A 197 3.76 -2.73 17.95
N MET A 198 4.36 -2.06 16.96
CA MET A 198 5.64 -1.39 17.10
C MET A 198 5.61 -0.37 18.25
N LEU A 199 4.60 0.49 18.28
CA LEU A 199 4.46 1.50 19.32
C LEU A 199 4.25 0.88 20.70
N ASN A 200 3.45 -0.19 20.81
CA ASN A 200 3.27 -0.95 22.04
C ASN A 200 4.59 -1.60 22.50
N SER A 201 5.41 -2.11 21.59
CA SER A 201 6.75 -2.63 21.89
C SER A 201 7.69 -1.53 22.43
N MET A 202 7.46 -0.27 22.03
CA MET A 202 8.13 0.91 22.57
C MET A 202 7.55 1.37 23.94
N GLY A 203 6.55 0.67 24.47
CA GLY A 203 5.94 0.98 25.77
C GLY A 203 4.68 1.86 25.68
N ALA A 204 4.13 2.11 24.51
CA ALA A 204 2.80 2.70 24.38
C ALA A 204 1.72 1.77 24.94
N ASN A 205 0.53 2.31 25.19
CA ASN A 205 -0.61 1.54 25.71
C ASN A 205 -1.79 1.72 24.74
N ILE A 206 -1.78 0.91 23.68
CA ILE A 206 -2.81 0.89 22.64
C ILE A 206 -3.55 -0.43 22.70
N SER A 207 -4.87 -0.38 22.82
CA SER A 207 -5.77 -1.54 22.79
C SER A 207 -6.83 -1.39 21.69
N GLY A 208 -7.49 -2.49 21.33
CA GLY A 208 -8.44 -2.54 20.21
C GLY A 208 -7.77 -2.66 18.84
N VAL A 209 -6.46 -2.98 18.79
CA VAL A 209 -5.71 -3.19 17.55
C VAL A 209 -6.42 -4.24 16.69
N GLY A 210 -6.57 -3.98 15.39
CA GLY A 210 -7.31 -4.83 14.47
C GLY A 210 -8.83 -4.61 14.45
N SER A 211 -9.35 -3.74 15.31
CA SER A 211 -10.75 -3.33 15.29
C SER A 211 -10.93 -1.90 14.78
N ASN A 212 -12.18 -1.49 14.53
CA ASN A 212 -12.51 -0.11 14.14
C ASN A 212 -12.50 0.89 15.30
N THR A 213 -12.09 0.45 16.49
CA THR A 213 -12.06 1.30 17.69
C THR A 213 -10.75 1.10 18.44
N LEU A 214 -9.91 2.12 18.48
CA LEU A 214 -8.66 2.12 19.23
C LEU A 214 -8.81 2.90 20.52
N THR A 215 -8.29 2.37 21.61
CA THR A 215 -8.17 3.07 22.89
C THR A 215 -6.70 3.21 23.25
N ILE A 216 -6.25 4.44 23.44
CA ILE A 216 -4.85 4.79 23.67
C ILE A 216 -4.75 5.51 25.00
N LYS A 217 -4.03 4.93 25.94
CA LYS A 217 -3.68 5.59 27.22
C LYS A 217 -2.32 6.23 27.04
N GLY A 218 -2.25 7.55 27.09
CA GLY A 218 -1.01 8.28 26.92
C GLY A 218 0.03 7.94 28.01
N VAL A 219 1.28 7.86 27.59
CA VAL A 219 2.42 7.58 28.46
C VAL A 219 3.34 8.79 28.53
N SER A 220 4.18 8.87 29.55
CA SER A 220 5.10 10.01 29.74
C SER A 220 6.32 9.93 28.82
N SER A 221 6.71 8.75 28.39
CA SER A 221 7.85 8.51 27.51
C SER A 221 7.74 7.15 26.84
N LEU A 222 8.44 6.99 25.72
CA LEU A 222 8.62 5.72 25.03
C LEU A 222 10.02 5.17 25.30
N ASN A 223 10.16 3.85 25.27
CA ASN A 223 11.43 3.15 25.22
C ASN A 223 11.87 2.97 23.77
N SER A 224 13.19 2.87 23.55
CA SER A 224 13.69 2.46 22.25
C SER A 224 13.61 0.95 22.08
N ILE A 225 13.38 0.52 20.84
CA ILE A 225 13.49 -0.88 20.39
C ILE A 225 14.66 -1.02 19.43
N SER A 226 15.26 -2.19 19.37
CA SER A 226 16.44 -2.44 18.52
C SER A 226 16.09 -2.91 17.12
N SER A 227 14.95 -3.57 16.93
CA SER A 227 14.55 -4.13 15.63
C SER A 227 13.06 -4.34 15.49
N ILE A 228 12.63 -4.32 14.22
CA ILE A 228 11.29 -4.74 13.78
C ILE A 228 11.39 -5.32 12.36
N SER A 229 10.56 -6.31 12.03
CA SER A 229 10.45 -6.84 10.68
C SER A 229 9.14 -6.41 10.06
N VAL A 230 9.19 -5.88 8.82
CA VAL A 230 8.00 -5.49 8.07
C VAL A 230 7.19 -6.73 7.69
N ILE A 231 5.87 -6.69 7.88
CA ILE A 231 4.97 -7.76 7.44
C ILE A 231 5.01 -7.93 5.92
N PRO A 232 4.75 -9.14 5.37
CA PRO A 232 4.65 -9.36 3.94
C PRO A 232 3.57 -8.50 3.27
N ASP A 233 3.81 -8.07 2.03
CA ASP A 233 2.87 -7.23 1.28
C ASP A 233 1.68 -8.03 0.73
N ARG A 234 0.52 -7.93 1.40
CA ARG A 234 -0.73 -8.56 0.96
C ARG A 234 -1.19 -8.10 -0.43
N ILE A 235 -0.80 -6.90 -0.87
CA ILE A 235 -1.18 -6.41 -2.20
C ILE A 235 -0.27 -6.98 -3.29
N GLU A 236 1.02 -7.11 -3.01
CA GLU A 236 1.93 -7.85 -3.89
C GLU A 236 1.48 -9.32 -3.98
N ALA A 237 1.20 -9.97 -2.85
CA ALA A 237 0.69 -11.34 -2.80
C ALA A 237 -0.58 -11.51 -3.64
N GLY A 238 -1.59 -10.67 -3.41
CA GLY A 238 -2.84 -10.68 -4.17
C GLY A 238 -2.64 -10.45 -5.67
N THR A 239 -1.66 -9.61 -6.05
CA THR A 239 -1.31 -9.39 -7.46
C THR A 239 -0.74 -10.66 -8.10
N PHE A 240 0.15 -11.40 -7.41
CA PHE A 240 0.68 -12.66 -7.92
C PHE A 240 -0.35 -13.80 -7.91
N LEU A 241 -1.27 -13.84 -6.92
CA LEU A 241 -2.41 -14.77 -6.92
C LEU A 241 -3.28 -14.55 -8.17
N ILE A 242 -3.60 -13.29 -8.48
CA ILE A 242 -4.41 -12.92 -9.65
C ILE A 242 -3.64 -13.20 -10.95
N ALA A 243 -2.33 -12.91 -11.00
CA ALA A 243 -1.49 -13.21 -12.17
C ALA A 243 -1.44 -14.71 -12.47
N ALA A 244 -1.20 -15.54 -11.46
CA ALA A 244 -1.19 -17.00 -11.60
C ALA A 244 -2.57 -17.54 -12.04
N ALA A 245 -3.66 -16.97 -11.49
CA ALA A 245 -5.02 -17.32 -11.87
C ALA A 245 -5.30 -16.99 -13.35
N ALA A 246 -4.86 -15.80 -13.81
CA ALA A 246 -5.14 -15.29 -15.16
C ALA A 246 -4.32 -16.00 -16.25
N VAL A 247 -3.02 -16.20 -16.02
CA VAL A 247 -2.11 -16.82 -17.00
C VAL A 247 -2.23 -18.35 -16.99
N GLY A 248 -2.52 -18.92 -15.83
CA GLY A 248 -2.61 -20.37 -15.62
C GLY A 248 -1.27 -20.99 -15.27
N GLY A 249 -1.30 -22.26 -14.82
CA GLY A 249 -0.16 -23.03 -14.34
C GLY A 249 -0.26 -23.35 -12.85
N GLU A 250 0.88 -23.59 -12.21
CA GLU A 250 0.99 -23.86 -10.77
C GLU A 250 2.05 -22.95 -10.15
N VAL A 251 1.62 -22.01 -9.31
CA VAL A 251 2.50 -21.05 -8.66
C VAL A 251 2.26 -21.06 -7.16
N GLU A 252 3.32 -21.19 -6.38
CA GLU A 252 3.32 -20.96 -4.94
C GLU A 252 3.72 -19.53 -4.63
N ILE A 253 2.83 -18.80 -3.94
CA ILE A 253 3.09 -17.47 -3.42
C ILE A 253 3.49 -17.62 -1.96
N ALA A 254 4.78 -17.47 -1.66
CA ALA A 254 5.39 -17.71 -0.35
C ALA A 254 5.72 -16.42 0.39
N ASN A 255 6.05 -16.54 1.67
CA ASN A 255 6.27 -15.43 2.59
C ASN A 255 5.04 -14.50 2.64
N ILE A 256 3.90 -15.04 3.04
CA ILE A 256 2.64 -14.30 3.19
C ILE A 256 1.97 -14.62 4.52
N ILE A 257 0.99 -13.81 4.88
CA ILE A 257 0.05 -14.08 5.97
C ILE A 257 -1.32 -14.26 5.32
N PRO A 258 -1.79 -15.50 5.12
CA PRO A 258 -3.02 -15.79 4.37
C PRO A 258 -4.26 -15.06 4.93
N GLU A 259 -4.35 -14.86 6.23
CA GLU A 259 -5.45 -14.17 6.91
C GLU A 259 -5.59 -12.71 6.44
N HIS A 260 -4.50 -12.09 5.97
CA HIS A 260 -4.53 -10.75 5.40
C HIS A 260 -5.18 -10.70 4.01
N LEU A 261 -5.44 -11.86 3.40
CA LEU A 261 -5.95 -12.05 2.04
C LEU A 261 -7.33 -12.69 1.97
N ASP A 262 -8.02 -12.90 3.09
CA ASP A 262 -9.29 -13.63 3.20
C ASP A 262 -10.33 -13.22 2.15
N SER A 263 -10.52 -11.91 1.93
CA SER A 263 -11.48 -11.42 0.93
C SER A 263 -11.07 -11.76 -0.50
N VAL A 264 -9.78 -11.74 -0.79
CA VAL A 264 -9.21 -12.06 -2.11
C VAL A 264 -9.30 -13.56 -2.38
N ILE A 265 -8.93 -14.39 -1.39
CA ILE A 265 -9.04 -15.86 -1.44
C ILE A 265 -10.47 -16.26 -1.76
N LYS A 266 -11.46 -15.75 -0.99
CA LYS A 266 -12.89 -16.02 -1.21
C LYS A 266 -13.39 -15.61 -2.61
N CYS A 267 -12.88 -14.50 -3.15
CA CYS A 267 -13.24 -14.07 -4.48
C CYS A 267 -12.61 -14.96 -5.57
N LEU A 268 -11.35 -15.39 -5.40
CA LEU A 268 -10.69 -16.33 -6.31
C LEU A 268 -11.38 -17.70 -6.32
N GLU A 269 -11.76 -18.22 -5.15
CA GLU A 269 -12.53 -19.47 -5.05
C GLU A 269 -13.90 -19.37 -5.76
N LYS A 270 -14.63 -18.25 -5.59
CA LYS A 270 -15.89 -17.99 -6.31
C LYS A 270 -15.66 -17.89 -7.82
N ALA A 271 -14.51 -17.41 -8.26
CA ALA A 271 -14.12 -17.39 -9.66
C ALA A 271 -13.62 -18.76 -10.17
N ASN A 272 -13.77 -19.82 -9.37
CA ASN A 272 -13.38 -21.20 -9.69
C ASN A 272 -11.85 -21.42 -9.80
N ILE A 273 -11.07 -20.65 -9.06
CA ILE A 273 -9.62 -20.85 -8.97
C ILE A 273 -9.31 -21.81 -7.81
N GLN A 274 -8.52 -22.85 -8.10
CA GLN A 274 -8.09 -23.80 -7.09
C GLN A 274 -6.93 -23.23 -6.27
N LEU A 275 -7.16 -23.12 -4.97
CA LEU A 275 -6.18 -22.61 -4.00
C LEU A 275 -5.89 -23.68 -2.95
N GLU A 276 -4.61 -23.85 -2.62
CA GLU A 276 -4.15 -24.62 -1.47
C GLU A 276 -3.51 -23.65 -0.49
N VAL A 277 -4.24 -23.30 0.57
CA VAL A 277 -3.78 -22.36 1.59
C VAL A 277 -2.97 -23.11 2.65
N LYS A 278 -1.74 -22.67 2.88
CA LYS A 278 -0.79 -23.18 3.89
C LYS A 278 -0.54 -22.07 4.94
N ASP A 279 0.24 -22.37 5.98
CA ASP A 279 0.51 -21.41 7.07
C ASP A 279 1.15 -20.09 6.60
N SER A 280 2.05 -20.14 5.59
CA SER A 280 2.78 -18.96 5.11
C SER A 280 2.89 -18.88 3.58
N SER A 281 2.09 -19.67 2.87
CA SER A 281 2.04 -19.66 1.40
C SER A 281 0.64 -20.06 0.89
N ILE A 282 0.39 -19.73 -0.38
CA ILE A 282 -0.79 -20.20 -1.13
C ILE A 282 -0.32 -20.72 -2.47
N VAL A 283 -0.71 -21.95 -2.79
CA VAL A 283 -0.49 -22.53 -4.12
C VAL A 283 -1.74 -22.30 -4.97
N VAL A 284 -1.54 -21.64 -6.11
CA VAL A 284 -2.58 -21.42 -7.12
C VAL A 284 -2.41 -22.46 -8.21
N ARG A 285 -3.48 -23.22 -8.50
CA ARG A 285 -3.56 -24.09 -9.68
C ARG A 285 -4.67 -23.58 -10.58
N SER A 286 -4.32 -23.05 -11.74
CA SER A 286 -5.30 -22.45 -12.64
C SER A 286 -5.21 -23.02 -14.05
N ASN A 287 -6.39 -23.25 -14.60
CA ASN A 287 -6.59 -23.34 -16.04
C ASN A 287 -7.31 -22.07 -16.48
N ALA A 288 -6.59 -21.16 -17.14
CA ALA A 288 -7.07 -19.86 -17.57
C ALA A 288 -8.41 -19.89 -18.37
N ASN A 289 -8.76 -21.04 -18.95
CA ASN A 289 -10.00 -21.20 -19.72
C ASN A 289 -11.24 -21.51 -18.85
N ASN A 290 -11.11 -21.61 -17.54
CA ASN A 290 -12.20 -22.03 -16.64
C ASN A 290 -12.41 -21.09 -15.46
N ILE A 291 -12.24 -19.79 -15.69
CA ILE A 291 -12.49 -18.72 -14.73
C ILE A 291 -13.95 -18.28 -14.89
N PHE A 292 -14.65 -18.07 -13.78
CA PHE A 292 -16.03 -17.59 -13.78
C PHE A 292 -16.13 -16.13 -13.33
N SER A 293 -17.03 -15.40 -13.95
CA SER A 293 -17.29 -14.01 -13.60
C SER A 293 -17.72 -13.87 -12.13
N THR A 294 -17.14 -12.92 -11.43
CA THR A 294 -17.41 -12.67 -10.01
C THR A 294 -17.44 -11.17 -9.77
N ASN A 295 -18.59 -10.67 -9.29
CA ASN A 295 -18.73 -9.27 -8.90
C ASN A 295 -17.99 -9.00 -7.60
N ILE A 296 -17.38 -7.80 -7.50
CA ILE A 296 -16.81 -7.30 -6.26
C ILE A 296 -17.21 -5.85 -6.00
N GLU A 297 -17.14 -5.49 -4.71
CA GLU A 297 -17.13 -4.09 -4.26
C GLU A 297 -15.86 -3.88 -3.44
N THR A 298 -15.13 -2.80 -3.73
CA THR A 298 -13.99 -2.45 -2.90
C THR A 298 -14.49 -1.86 -1.58
N ASN A 299 -13.86 -2.29 -0.49
CA ASN A 299 -14.16 -1.79 0.85
C ASN A 299 -12.87 -1.72 1.66
N GLU A 300 -12.94 -1.01 2.78
CA GLU A 300 -11.90 -1.01 3.79
C GLU A 300 -11.67 -2.42 4.34
N TYR A 301 -10.48 -2.67 4.87
CA TYR A 301 -10.14 -3.98 5.45
C TYR A 301 -11.13 -4.36 6.57
N PRO A 302 -11.62 -5.63 6.59
CA PRO A 302 -11.17 -6.79 5.82
C PRO A 302 -11.91 -7.00 4.48
N GLY A 303 -12.54 -5.98 3.90
CA GLY A 303 -13.18 -6.06 2.59
C GLY A 303 -12.18 -6.22 1.44
N PHE A 304 -12.69 -6.30 0.19
CA PHE A 304 -11.82 -6.41 -0.98
C PHE A 304 -11.04 -5.12 -1.19
N PRO A 305 -9.68 -5.17 -1.22
CA PRO A 305 -8.86 -3.98 -1.23
C PRO A 305 -8.92 -3.24 -2.57
N THR A 306 -9.13 -1.93 -2.53
CA THR A 306 -9.08 -1.05 -3.72
C THR A 306 -7.74 -1.17 -4.48
N ASP A 307 -6.65 -1.53 -3.79
CA ASP A 307 -5.32 -1.72 -4.38
C ASP A 307 -5.23 -2.98 -5.29
N LEU A 308 -6.20 -3.88 -5.26
CA LEU A 308 -6.32 -5.03 -6.15
C LEU A 308 -7.46 -4.90 -7.18
N GLN A 309 -8.18 -3.79 -7.19
CA GLN A 309 -9.32 -3.55 -8.08
C GLN A 309 -8.93 -3.68 -9.56
N ALA A 310 -7.84 -3.04 -9.99
CA ALA A 310 -7.40 -3.06 -11.39
C ALA A 310 -6.97 -4.46 -11.85
N GLN A 311 -6.24 -5.20 -11.00
CA GLN A 311 -5.82 -6.57 -11.27
C GLN A 311 -7.03 -7.51 -11.37
N TRP A 312 -8.00 -7.36 -10.45
CA TRP A 312 -9.25 -8.11 -10.49
C TRP A 312 -10.07 -7.82 -11.76
N MET A 313 -10.14 -6.55 -12.14
CA MET A 313 -10.83 -6.12 -13.38
C MET A 313 -10.23 -6.82 -14.59
N MET A 314 -8.91 -6.89 -14.69
CA MET A 314 -8.22 -7.61 -15.75
C MET A 314 -8.56 -9.11 -15.76
N LEU A 315 -8.58 -9.76 -14.59
CA LEU A 315 -8.95 -11.18 -14.48
C LEU A 315 -10.38 -11.42 -14.98
N MET A 316 -11.30 -10.52 -14.65
CA MET A 316 -12.71 -10.63 -15.08
C MET A 316 -12.89 -10.45 -16.59
N CYS A 317 -11.97 -9.77 -17.29
CA CYS A 317 -12.01 -9.73 -18.76
C CYS A 317 -11.80 -11.11 -19.41
N LEU A 318 -11.10 -12.02 -18.73
CA LEU A 318 -10.89 -13.40 -19.20
C LEU A 318 -11.97 -14.37 -18.72
N ALA A 319 -12.73 -14.01 -17.68
CA ALA A 319 -13.71 -14.87 -17.04
C ALA A 319 -14.93 -15.12 -17.94
N LYS A 320 -15.54 -16.30 -17.81
CA LYS A 320 -16.80 -16.62 -18.50
C LYS A 320 -17.95 -15.81 -17.91
N GLY A 321 -18.63 -15.03 -18.76
CA GLY A 321 -19.77 -14.18 -18.40
C GLY A 321 -19.34 -12.76 -18.01
N ASN A 322 -20.34 -11.93 -17.70
CA ASN A 322 -20.14 -10.52 -17.36
C ASN A 322 -20.01 -10.31 -15.86
N SER A 323 -19.29 -9.28 -15.46
CA SER A 323 -19.12 -8.92 -14.06
C SER A 323 -19.15 -7.41 -13.85
N THR A 324 -19.35 -7.01 -12.60
CA THR A 324 -19.30 -5.62 -12.17
C THR A 324 -18.30 -5.42 -11.05
N ILE A 325 -17.63 -4.29 -11.06
CA ILE A 325 -16.74 -3.83 -9.99
C ILE A 325 -17.21 -2.46 -9.53
N LYS A 326 -17.62 -2.35 -8.27
CA LYS A 326 -17.97 -1.08 -7.65
C LYS A 326 -16.82 -0.58 -6.79
N GLU A 327 -16.34 0.62 -7.08
CA GLU A 327 -15.26 1.27 -6.32
C GLU A 327 -15.87 2.20 -5.27
N ASN A 328 -15.75 1.82 -3.99
CA ASN A 328 -16.31 2.58 -2.88
C ASN A 328 -15.27 3.46 -2.16
N ILE A 329 -13.97 3.25 -2.41
CA ILE A 329 -12.87 3.94 -1.71
C ILE A 329 -12.40 5.17 -2.49
N TYR A 330 -12.10 4.99 -3.80
CA TYR A 330 -11.60 6.05 -4.69
C TYR A 330 -12.40 6.08 -5.99
N TYR A 331 -13.41 6.92 -6.06
CA TYR A 331 -14.37 6.98 -7.19
C TYR A 331 -13.72 7.14 -8.57
N ASP A 332 -12.59 7.83 -8.67
CA ASP A 332 -11.89 8.11 -9.94
C ASP A 332 -10.80 7.08 -10.28
N ARG A 333 -10.73 5.94 -9.57
CA ARG A 333 -9.67 4.94 -9.73
C ARG A 333 -9.91 4.00 -10.92
N PHE A 334 -10.12 4.56 -12.11
CA PHE A 334 -10.46 3.82 -13.32
C PHE A 334 -9.60 4.19 -14.54
N THR A 335 -8.51 4.93 -14.36
CA THR A 335 -7.62 5.40 -15.45
C THR A 335 -7.03 4.27 -16.30
N HIS A 336 -6.92 3.06 -15.74
CA HIS A 336 -6.43 1.86 -16.42
C HIS A 336 -7.42 1.25 -17.42
N ILE A 337 -8.70 1.58 -17.38
CA ILE A 337 -9.73 1.03 -18.28
C ILE A 337 -9.38 1.30 -19.73
N MET A 338 -8.96 2.53 -20.06
CA MET A 338 -8.62 2.89 -21.43
C MET A 338 -7.47 2.03 -21.98
N GLU A 339 -6.47 1.79 -21.16
CA GLU A 339 -5.29 1.01 -21.55
C GLU A 339 -5.61 -0.50 -21.63
N LEU A 340 -6.45 -1.04 -20.72
CA LEU A 340 -6.92 -2.41 -20.79
C LEU A 340 -7.79 -2.64 -22.07
N ASN A 341 -8.66 -1.68 -22.42
CA ASN A 341 -9.46 -1.75 -23.63
C ASN A 341 -8.60 -1.75 -24.91
N ARG A 342 -7.42 -1.08 -24.90
CA ARG A 342 -6.44 -1.16 -26.01
C ARG A 342 -5.90 -2.59 -26.21
N LEU A 343 -5.81 -3.39 -25.15
CA LEU A 343 -5.39 -4.79 -25.19
C LEU A 343 -6.53 -5.74 -25.57
N GLY A 344 -7.76 -5.22 -25.81
CA GLY A 344 -8.93 -6.01 -26.24
C GLY A 344 -9.92 -6.34 -25.13
N CYS A 345 -9.79 -5.78 -23.94
CA CYS A 345 -10.86 -5.80 -22.95
C CYS A 345 -12.08 -5.02 -23.47
N ASN A 346 -13.27 -5.29 -22.91
CA ASN A 346 -14.47 -4.49 -23.12
C ASN A 346 -15.04 -4.09 -21.77
N ILE A 347 -14.59 -2.94 -21.29
CA ILE A 347 -14.96 -2.39 -19.99
C ILE A 347 -15.64 -1.05 -20.21
N LYS A 348 -16.85 -0.89 -19.64
CA LYS A 348 -17.59 0.36 -19.61
C LYS A 348 -17.64 0.86 -18.17
N LEU A 349 -17.53 2.16 -18.00
CA LEU A 349 -17.64 2.81 -16.70
C LEU A 349 -18.97 3.56 -16.63
N GLU A 350 -19.76 3.28 -15.60
CA GLU A 350 -20.99 3.99 -15.25
C GLU A 350 -20.83 4.48 -13.79
N ASP A 351 -20.64 5.76 -13.61
CA ASP A 351 -20.29 6.39 -12.33
C ASP A 351 -19.07 5.71 -11.67
N SER A 352 -19.25 5.06 -10.52
CA SER A 352 -18.22 4.31 -9.80
C SER A 352 -18.29 2.79 -10.02
N VAL A 353 -19.03 2.34 -11.05
CA VAL A 353 -19.20 0.92 -11.38
C VAL A 353 -18.61 0.63 -12.75
N ALA A 354 -17.61 -0.25 -12.80
CA ALA A 354 -17.11 -0.81 -14.04
C ALA A 354 -17.94 -2.04 -14.43
N ILE A 355 -18.45 -2.07 -15.65
CA ILE A 355 -19.16 -3.20 -16.26
C ILE A 355 -18.17 -3.87 -17.22
N ILE A 356 -17.90 -5.15 -16.99
CA ILE A 356 -16.87 -5.92 -17.70
C ILE A 356 -17.54 -7.02 -18.48
N GLU A 357 -17.33 -7.04 -19.80
CA GLU A 357 -17.67 -8.15 -20.66
C GLU A 357 -16.52 -9.17 -20.63
N GLY A 358 -16.81 -10.38 -20.19
CA GLY A 358 -15.81 -11.45 -20.10
C GLY A 358 -15.56 -12.18 -21.43
N ASP A 359 -14.92 -13.36 -21.34
CA ASP A 359 -14.54 -14.21 -22.48
C ASP A 359 -13.69 -13.48 -23.55
N ARG A 360 -12.89 -12.48 -23.13
CA ARG A 360 -12.06 -11.67 -24.04
C ARG A 360 -10.76 -12.39 -24.40
N LYS A 361 -10.35 -12.24 -25.65
CA LYS A 361 -9.03 -12.65 -26.13
C LYS A 361 -8.17 -11.41 -26.27
N LEU A 362 -7.16 -11.31 -25.41
CA LEU A 362 -6.28 -10.14 -25.41
C LEU A 362 -5.25 -10.23 -26.52
N ILE A 363 -4.89 -9.07 -27.05
CA ILE A 363 -3.90 -8.90 -28.13
C ILE A 363 -2.87 -7.86 -27.66
N GLY A 364 -1.58 -8.16 -27.87
CA GLY A 364 -0.50 -7.25 -27.56
C GLY A 364 -0.62 -5.89 -28.23
N ALA A 365 -0.33 -4.83 -27.49
CA ALA A 365 -0.40 -3.45 -27.94
C ALA A 365 0.59 -2.56 -27.17
N ASP A 366 0.85 -1.36 -27.68
CA ASP A 366 1.56 -0.33 -26.93
C ASP A 366 0.60 0.35 -25.96
N VAL A 367 0.93 0.31 -24.66
CA VAL A 367 0.13 0.88 -23.58
C VAL A 367 1.00 1.68 -22.60
N MET A 368 0.36 2.45 -21.75
CA MET A 368 1.01 3.36 -20.84
C MET A 368 0.53 3.17 -19.39
N SER A 369 1.47 2.99 -18.47
CA SER A 369 1.19 3.01 -17.04
C SER A 369 0.70 4.38 -16.59
N THR A 370 -0.38 4.41 -15.81
CA THR A 370 -0.95 5.63 -15.23
C THR A 370 -0.67 5.74 -13.73
N ASP A 371 -0.49 4.62 -13.07
CA ASP A 371 -0.22 4.50 -11.63
C ASP A 371 0.29 3.10 -11.27
N ILE A 372 0.62 2.89 -9.98
CA ILE A 372 1.21 1.64 -9.47
C ILE A 372 0.32 0.42 -9.78
N ARG A 373 -0.99 0.50 -9.53
CA ARG A 373 -1.92 -0.64 -9.61
C ARG A 373 -2.40 -0.87 -11.04
N ALA A 374 -2.58 0.20 -11.80
CA ALA A 374 -2.76 0.14 -13.24
C ALA A 374 -1.57 -0.58 -13.91
N SER A 375 -0.33 -0.25 -13.53
CA SER A 375 0.86 -0.93 -14.03
C SER A 375 0.82 -2.42 -13.82
N ALA A 376 0.44 -2.88 -12.62
CA ALA A 376 0.33 -4.31 -12.30
C ALA A 376 -0.75 -5.00 -13.14
N ALA A 377 -1.92 -4.38 -13.31
CA ALA A 377 -2.99 -4.92 -14.15
C ALA A 377 -2.57 -5.04 -15.62
N LEU A 378 -1.84 -4.03 -16.15
CA LEU A 378 -1.34 -4.06 -17.52
C LEU A 378 -0.26 -5.13 -17.75
N ILE A 379 0.60 -5.38 -16.75
CA ILE A 379 1.57 -6.49 -16.80
C ILE A 379 0.83 -7.83 -16.88
N ILE A 380 -0.18 -8.06 -16.03
CA ILE A 380 -0.98 -9.29 -16.06
C ILE A 380 -1.70 -9.44 -17.41
N ALA A 381 -2.32 -8.36 -17.91
CA ALA A 381 -2.98 -8.36 -19.23
C ALA A 381 -2.00 -8.70 -20.36
N ALA A 382 -0.79 -8.13 -20.33
CA ALA A 382 0.25 -8.39 -21.32
C ALA A 382 0.71 -9.87 -21.31
N LEU A 383 0.84 -10.48 -20.13
CA LEU A 383 1.17 -11.89 -19.98
C LEU A 383 0.07 -12.82 -20.57
N CYS A 384 -1.18 -12.37 -20.58
CA CYS A 384 -2.32 -13.10 -21.13
C CYS A 384 -2.59 -12.78 -22.62
N ALA A 385 -1.94 -11.73 -23.17
CA ALA A 385 -2.20 -11.26 -24.52
C ALA A 385 -1.42 -12.07 -25.57
N LYS A 386 -2.03 -12.29 -26.75
CA LYS A 386 -1.32 -12.87 -27.89
C LYS A 386 -0.41 -11.83 -28.54
N GLY A 387 0.87 -12.15 -28.67
CA GLY A 387 1.89 -11.27 -29.25
C GLY A 387 2.63 -10.45 -28.19
N THR A 388 3.27 -9.37 -28.61
CA THR A 388 4.13 -8.54 -27.75
C THR A 388 3.39 -7.28 -27.31
N THR A 389 3.50 -6.96 -26.02
CA THR A 389 2.99 -5.72 -25.43
C THR A 389 4.16 -4.86 -24.97
N LYS A 390 4.09 -3.57 -25.26
CA LYS A 390 5.05 -2.57 -24.75
C LYS A 390 4.34 -1.69 -23.71
N ILE A 391 4.85 -1.69 -22.47
CA ILE A 391 4.32 -0.86 -21.40
C ILE A 391 5.29 0.26 -21.08
N SER A 392 4.92 1.50 -21.37
CA SER A 392 5.72 2.68 -21.05
C SER A 392 5.44 3.22 -19.65
N ARG A 393 6.28 4.16 -19.15
CA ARG A 393 6.19 4.79 -17.82
C ARG A 393 6.27 3.79 -16.66
N VAL A 394 7.13 2.79 -16.78
CA VAL A 394 7.28 1.73 -15.77
C VAL A 394 7.82 2.20 -14.42
N TYR A 395 8.29 3.44 -14.30
CA TYR A 395 8.67 4.03 -13.02
C TYR A 395 7.52 4.06 -11.99
N HIS A 396 6.26 3.95 -12.44
CA HIS A 396 5.13 3.82 -11.54
C HIS A 396 5.15 2.48 -10.79
N ILE A 397 5.50 1.38 -11.46
CA ILE A 397 5.54 0.06 -10.82
C ILE A 397 6.66 -0.03 -9.78
N ASP A 398 7.79 0.64 -9.99
CA ASP A 398 8.95 0.66 -9.09
C ASP A 398 8.67 1.33 -7.74
N ARG A 399 7.53 1.99 -7.62
CA ARG A 399 7.06 2.58 -6.37
C ARG A 399 6.35 1.58 -5.47
N GLY A 400 5.89 0.45 -6.00
CA GLY A 400 5.02 -0.47 -5.27
C GLY A 400 5.35 -1.95 -5.37
N TYR A 401 6.27 -2.32 -6.26
CA TYR A 401 6.67 -3.71 -6.49
C TYR A 401 8.18 -3.82 -6.62
N ASP A 402 8.79 -4.66 -5.80
CA ASP A 402 10.24 -4.90 -5.82
C ASP A 402 10.59 -5.82 -6.98
N LYS A 403 11.16 -5.24 -8.04
CA LYS A 403 11.69 -5.97 -9.23
C LYS A 403 10.68 -7.00 -9.77
N ILE A 404 9.44 -6.61 -9.98
CA ILE A 404 8.34 -7.49 -10.41
C ILE A 404 8.69 -8.29 -11.66
N GLU A 405 9.45 -7.69 -12.59
CA GLU A 405 9.91 -8.36 -13.80
C GLU A 405 10.81 -9.58 -13.51
N LYS A 406 11.67 -9.47 -12.50
CA LYS A 406 12.55 -10.58 -12.10
C LYS A 406 11.75 -11.69 -11.43
N LYS A 407 10.82 -11.35 -10.53
CA LYS A 407 9.95 -12.32 -9.87
C LYS A 407 9.10 -13.09 -10.90
N LEU A 408 8.52 -12.38 -11.87
CA LEU A 408 7.75 -13.00 -12.95
C LEU A 408 8.62 -13.86 -13.88
N THR A 409 9.81 -13.39 -14.26
CA THR A 409 10.74 -14.18 -15.09
C THR A 409 11.14 -15.49 -14.41
N ASN A 410 11.36 -15.48 -13.10
CA ASN A 410 11.72 -16.67 -12.33
C ASN A 410 10.64 -17.75 -12.34
N ILE A 411 9.39 -17.42 -12.61
CA ILE A 411 8.28 -18.38 -12.75
C ILE A 411 7.84 -18.59 -14.19
N GLY A 412 8.65 -18.16 -15.17
CA GLY A 412 8.49 -18.49 -16.59
C GLY A 412 7.85 -17.39 -17.46
N ALA A 413 7.67 -16.18 -16.96
CA ALA A 413 7.19 -15.07 -17.79
C ALA A 413 8.31 -14.51 -18.69
N GLU A 414 7.93 -14.10 -19.90
CA GLU A 414 8.80 -13.40 -20.84
C GLU A 414 8.58 -11.89 -20.72
N ILE A 415 9.24 -11.28 -19.75
CA ILE A 415 9.17 -9.85 -19.45
C ILE A 415 10.58 -9.25 -19.39
N PHE A 416 10.80 -8.19 -20.15
CA PHE A 416 12.10 -7.54 -20.30
C PHE A 416 11.99 -6.04 -20.04
N ARG A 417 12.83 -5.53 -19.14
CA ARG A 417 12.98 -4.08 -18.96
C ARG A 417 14.00 -3.55 -19.99
N LYS A 418 13.56 -2.62 -20.80
CA LYS A 418 14.37 -1.95 -21.84
C LYS A 418 14.42 -0.43 -21.58
N LYS A 419 15.46 0.22 -22.11
CA LYS A 419 15.67 1.68 -22.03
C LYS A 419 15.13 2.42 -23.24
#